data_cdac5f9b823113f8130ad21cd63dd49b
#
_entry.id   cdac5f9b823113f8130ad21cd63dd49b
#
_cell.length_a   1.000
_cell.length_b   1.000
_cell.length_c   1.000
_cell.angle_alpha   90.00
_cell.angle_beta   90.00
_cell.angle_gamma   90.00
#
_symmetry.space_group_name_H-M   'P 1'
#
loop_
_entity.id
_entity.type
_entity.pdbx_description
1 polymer ?
#
loop_
_entity_poly.entity_id
_entity_poly.type
_entity_poly.pdbx_seq_one_letter_code
_entity_poly.pdbx_strand_id
1 'polypeptide(L)'
;ELLLPYDQIIGRYVAKDIINEDDGAIYVEAGDELTAEYDKEGVLIGGTLKDLADAGVDEIPVLDIDNVNVGAYIRNTMAQDKNLNRDTALLDIYRVMRPGEPPTVEAASALFDTLFFDSERYDLSAVGRVKMNMRLALDAEDTQRTLRSEDIVACIKALVELRDGQG
;
A
#
# COMPACT_ATOMS: atom_id res chain seq x y z
N GLU A 1 -2.24 21.56 1.33
CA GLU A 1 -3.44 21.44 2.18
C GLU A 1 -4.59 22.13 1.45
N LEU A 2 -5.60 21.36 1.05
CA LEU A 2 -6.76 21.85 0.32
C LEU A 2 -7.98 21.64 1.22
N LEU A 3 -8.68 22.73 1.55
CA LEU A 3 -9.98 22.65 2.20
C LEU A 3 -11.02 22.32 1.13
N LEU A 4 -11.52 21.10 1.13
CA LEU A 4 -12.55 20.63 0.21
C LEU A 4 -13.89 20.47 0.96
N PRO A 5 -15.01 20.86 0.36
CA PRO A 5 -16.34 20.54 0.90
C PRO A 5 -16.57 19.02 0.95
N TYR A 6 -17.42 18.55 1.84
CA TYR A 6 -17.70 17.12 2.04
C TYR A 6 -18.15 16.41 0.75
N ASP A 7 -18.91 17.07 -0.12
CA ASP A 7 -19.36 16.52 -1.39
C ASP A 7 -18.21 16.20 -2.37
N GLN A 8 -17.08 16.87 -2.23
CA GLN A 8 -15.88 16.63 -3.10
C GLN A 8 -14.96 15.54 -2.57
N ILE A 9 -15.15 15.07 -1.34
CA ILE A 9 -14.35 13.98 -0.76
C ILE A 9 -15.07 12.65 -0.71
N ILE A 10 -16.37 12.62 -1.02
CA ILE A 10 -17.15 11.37 -1.15
C ILE A 10 -16.54 10.49 -2.24
N GLY A 11 -16.38 9.20 -1.96
CA GLY A 11 -15.77 8.23 -2.86
C GLY A 11 -14.23 8.29 -2.90
N ARG A 12 -13.59 9.19 -2.13
CA ARG A 12 -12.14 9.16 -1.92
C ARG A 12 -11.77 8.17 -0.82
N TYR A 13 -10.50 7.76 -0.81
CA TYR A 13 -9.98 6.80 0.15
C TYR A 13 -9.12 7.49 1.19
N VAL A 14 -9.26 7.08 2.44
CA VAL A 14 -8.50 7.62 3.57
C VAL A 14 -7.03 7.19 3.45
N ALA A 15 -6.10 8.13 3.70
CA ALA A 15 -4.66 7.88 3.54
C ALA A 15 -3.99 7.25 4.76
N LYS A 16 -4.57 7.40 5.94
CA LYS A 16 -4.07 6.82 7.21
C LYS A 16 -5.23 6.62 8.17
N ASP A 17 -5.06 5.74 9.15
CA ASP A 17 -6.06 5.50 10.19
C ASP A 17 -6.43 6.80 10.90
N ILE A 18 -7.72 7.02 11.10
CA ILE A 18 -8.27 8.11 11.89
C ILE A 18 -8.72 7.51 13.22
N ILE A 19 -8.04 7.89 14.29
CA ILE A 19 -8.25 7.33 15.62
C ILE A 19 -8.80 8.40 16.57
N ASN A 20 -9.60 7.95 17.52
CA ASN A 20 -9.99 8.77 18.66
C ASN A 20 -8.80 8.94 19.60
N GLU A 21 -8.40 10.17 19.87
CA GLU A 21 -7.27 10.47 20.75
C GLU A 21 -7.53 10.14 22.23
N ASP A 22 -8.80 10.07 22.63
CA ASP A 22 -9.19 9.85 24.04
C ASP A 22 -9.16 8.37 24.42
N ASP A 23 -9.65 7.47 23.55
CA ASP A 23 -9.80 6.05 23.85
C ASP A 23 -9.04 5.12 22.89
N GLY A 24 -8.43 5.67 21.83
CA GLY A 24 -7.69 4.93 20.82
C GLY A 24 -8.57 4.11 19.86
N ALA A 25 -9.87 4.30 19.84
CA ALA A 25 -10.77 3.64 18.90
C ALA A 25 -10.52 4.14 17.48
N ILE A 26 -10.53 3.23 16.51
CA ILE A 26 -10.37 3.58 15.09
C ILE A 26 -11.75 3.95 14.54
N TYR A 27 -11.90 5.17 14.04
CA TYR A 27 -13.10 5.61 13.33
C TYR A 27 -13.13 5.09 11.90
N VAL A 28 -11.99 5.20 11.18
CA VAL A 28 -11.84 4.80 9.79
C VAL A 28 -10.41 4.30 9.57
N GLU A 29 -10.25 3.17 8.90
CA GLU A 29 -8.95 2.59 8.58
C GLU A 29 -8.37 3.18 7.29
N ALA A 30 -7.04 3.15 7.15
CA ALA A 30 -6.34 3.56 5.94
C ALA A 30 -6.80 2.71 4.74
N GLY A 31 -7.18 3.37 3.65
CA GLY A 31 -7.69 2.72 2.44
C GLY A 31 -9.21 2.54 2.41
N ASP A 32 -9.93 2.87 3.47
CA ASP A 32 -11.39 2.87 3.45
C ASP A 32 -11.94 4.01 2.60
N GLU A 33 -13.09 3.76 1.98
CA GLU A 33 -13.80 4.71 1.16
C GLU A 33 -14.66 5.64 2.03
N LEU A 34 -14.56 6.94 1.78
CA LEU A 34 -15.41 7.94 2.42
C LEU A 34 -16.79 7.90 1.81
N THR A 35 -17.78 7.50 2.61
CA THR A 35 -19.19 7.38 2.23
C THR A 35 -20.04 8.42 2.93
N ALA A 36 -21.13 8.83 2.31
CA ALA A 36 -22.13 9.72 2.88
C ALA A 36 -23.52 9.28 2.48
N GLU A 37 -24.44 9.35 3.43
CA GLU A 37 -25.86 9.14 3.19
C GLU A 37 -26.62 10.43 3.53
N TYR A 38 -27.48 10.88 2.61
CA TYR A 38 -28.27 12.09 2.77
C TYR A 38 -29.75 11.76 2.79
N ASP A 39 -30.52 12.52 3.57
CA ASP A 39 -31.95 12.47 3.52
C ASP A 39 -32.51 13.21 2.28
N LYS A 40 -33.87 13.25 2.18
CA LYS A 40 -34.55 13.93 1.06
C LYS A 40 -34.39 15.45 1.07
N GLU A 41 -33.94 16.01 2.19
CA GLU A 41 -33.74 17.45 2.41
C GLU A 41 -32.25 17.82 2.25
N GLY A 42 -31.37 16.83 1.96
CA GLY A 42 -29.93 17.03 1.75
C GLY A 42 -29.11 17.10 3.04
N VAL A 43 -29.67 16.61 4.16
CA VAL A 43 -28.96 16.54 5.44
C VAL A 43 -28.17 15.24 5.52
N LEU A 44 -26.92 15.30 5.96
CA LEU A 44 -26.04 14.13 6.16
C LEU A 44 -26.53 13.29 7.34
N ILE A 45 -27.03 12.09 7.07
CA ILE A 45 -27.65 11.19 8.05
C ILE A 45 -26.86 9.93 8.35
N GLY A 46 -25.87 9.58 7.51
CA GLY A 46 -25.08 8.35 7.69
C GLY A 46 -23.80 8.31 6.85
N GLY A 47 -23.08 7.19 6.96
CA GLY A 47 -21.81 6.96 6.30
C GLY A 47 -20.60 7.42 7.11
N THR A 48 -19.39 7.05 6.66
CA THR A 48 -18.14 7.37 7.36
C THR A 48 -17.95 8.87 7.60
N LEU A 49 -18.42 9.71 6.69
CA LEU A 49 -18.34 11.17 6.85
C LEU A 49 -19.22 11.70 8.00
N LYS A 50 -20.37 11.04 8.25
CA LYS A 50 -21.22 11.39 9.40
C LYS A 50 -20.53 11.04 10.70
N ASP A 51 -19.95 9.86 10.79
CA ASP A 51 -19.25 9.39 12.00
C ASP A 51 -18.06 10.29 12.33
N LEU A 52 -17.29 10.70 11.31
CA LEU A 52 -16.16 11.63 11.47
C LEU A 52 -16.61 13.04 11.86
N ALA A 53 -17.70 13.54 11.28
CA ALA A 53 -18.26 14.84 11.63
C ALA A 53 -18.79 14.86 13.07
N ASP A 54 -19.49 13.80 13.50
CA ASP A 54 -19.96 13.66 14.88
C ASP A 54 -18.80 13.54 15.90
N ALA A 55 -17.68 12.99 15.47
CA ALA A 55 -16.43 12.93 16.24
C ALA A 55 -15.65 14.25 16.26
N GLY A 56 -16.09 15.26 15.49
CA GLY A 56 -15.41 16.57 15.43
C GLY A 56 -14.09 16.54 14.64
N VAL A 57 -13.95 15.61 13.69
CA VAL A 57 -12.76 15.52 12.85
C VAL A 57 -12.88 16.52 11.70
N ASP A 58 -12.05 17.56 11.74
CA ASP A 58 -12.05 18.65 10.75
C ASP A 58 -11.10 18.40 9.56
N GLU A 59 -10.09 17.54 9.76
CA GLU A 59 -9.07 17.23 8.75
C GLU A 59 -9.03 15.74 8.42
N ILE A 60 -9.35 15.40 7.18
CA ILE A 60 -9.35 14.01 6.69
C ILE A 60 -8.24 13.86 5.64
N PRO A 61 -7.15 13.14 5.94
CA PRO A 61 -6.12 12.85 4.96
C PRO A 61 -6.64 11.84 3.93
N VAL A 62 -6.67 12.22 2.66
CA VAL A 62 -7.15 11.36 1.57
C VAL A 62 -6.03 11.02 0.60
N LEU A 63 -6.13 9.84 -0.03
CA LEU A 63 -5.23 9.44 -1.10
C LEU A 63 -5.50 10.30 -2.35
N ASP A 64 -4.42 10.83 -2.95
CA ASP A 64 -4.51 11.50 -4.24
C ASP A 64 -4.53 10.46 -5.36
N ILE A 65 -5.74 10.12 -5.80
CA ILE A 65 -5.97 9.13 -6.85
C ILE A 65 -6.73 9.82 -7.98
N ASP A 66 -6.16 9.78 -9.20
CA ASP A 66 -6.87 10.14 -10.42
C ASP A 66 -7.85 9.02 -10.81
N ASN A 67 -9.09 9.12 -10.34
CA ASN A 67 -10.14 8.15 -10.65
C ASN A 67 -10.70 8.28 -12.08
N VAL A 68 -10.34 9.32 -12.82
CA VAL A 68 -10.83 9.56 -14.18
C VAL A 68 -9.97 8.82 -15.21
N ASN A 69 -8.65 8.98 -15.12
CA ASN A 69 -7.71 8.44 -16.11
C ASN A 69 -7.03 7.16 -15.64
N VAL A 70 -6.91 6.97 -14.33
CA VAL A 70 -6.14 5.89 -13.71
C VAL A 70 -7.05 4.96 -12.90
N GLY A 71 -7.11 5.12 -11.60
CA GLY A 71 -7.87 4.30 -10.68
C GLY A 71 -7.07 3.86 -9.45
N ALA A 72 -7.77 3.32 -8.47
CA ALA A 72 -7.22 2.95 -7.16
C ALA A 72 -6.58 1.55 -7.15
N TYR A 73 -5.70 1.21 -8.09
CA TYR A 73 -5.23 -0.17 -8.28
C TYR A 73 -4.44 -0.73 -7.10
N ILE A 74 -3.49 0.04 -6.57
CA ILE A 74 -2.69 -0.39 -5.40
C ILE A 74 -3.61 -0.56 -4.18
N ARG A 75 -4.48 0.41 -3.93
CA ARG A 75 -5.49 0.33 -2.86
C ARG A 75 -6.36 -0.91 -3.01
N ASN A 76 -6.87 -1.19 -4.20
CA ASN A 76 -7.71 -2.36 -4.46
C ASN A 76 -6.96 -3.67 -4.26
N THR A 77 -5.68 -3.72 -4.63
CA THR A 77 -4.80 -4.87 -4.36
C THR A 77 -4.62 -5.08 -2.87
N MET A 78 -4.34 -4.01 -2.12
CA MET A 78 -4.18 -4.08 -0.66
C MET A 78 -5.49 -4.48 0.04
N ALA A 79 -6.65 -3.99 -0.42
CA ALA A 79 -7.95 -4.36 0.14
C ALA A 79 -8.30 -5.86 -0.08
N GLN A 80 -7.71 -6.50 -1.10
CA GLN A 80 -7.85 -7.94 -1.34
C GLN A 80 -6.82 -8.79 -0.59
N ASP A 81 -5.78 -8.18 -0.05
CA ASP A 81 -4.76 -8.87 0.73
C ASP A 81 -5.34 -9.29 2.08
N LYS A 82 -5.24 -10.57 2.37
CA LYS A 82 -5.71 -11.18 3.63
C LYS A 82 -4.68 -11.07 4.76
N ASN A 83 -3.47 -10.62 4.42
CA ASN A 83 -2.36 -10.54 5.35
C ASN A 83 -2.33 -9.18 6.06
N LEU A 84 -2.67 -9.17 7.33
CA LEU A 84 -2.73 -7.95 8.14
C LEU A 84 -1.36 -7.48 8.65
N ASN A 85 -0.34 -8.33 8.58
CA ASN A 85 0.99 -8.02 9.08
C ASN A 85 2.09 -8.80 8.34
N ARG A 86 3.35 -8.42 8.59
CA ARG A 86 4.54 -9.02 7.98
C ARG A 86 4.61 -10.52 8.19
N ASP A 87 4.32 -11.02 9.38
CA ASP A 87 4.48 -12.43 9.73
C ASP A 87 3.48 -13.31 8.97
N THR A 88 2.23 -12.88 8.87
CA THR A 88 1.22 -13.60 8.06
C THR A 88 1.57 -13.61 6.59
N ALA A 89 2.09 -12.50 6.06
CA ALA A 89 2.55 -12.43 4.67
C ALA A 89 3.73 -13.37 4.41
N LEU A 90 4.72 -13.42 5.30
CA LEU A 90 5.85 -14.35 5.21
C LEU A 90 5.40 -15.81 5.22
N LEU A 91 4.46 -16.15 6.10
CA LEU A 91 3.90 -17.51 6.19
C LEU A 91 3.16 -17.90 4.90
N ASP A 92 2.43 -16.96 4.29
CA ASP A 92 1.74 -17.22 3.03
C ASP A 92 2.72 -17.37 1.86
N ILE A 93 3.76 -16.56 1.77
CA ILE A 93 4.85 -16.73 0.80
C ILE A 93 5.50 -18.11 0.97
N TYR A 94 5.79 -18.51 2.21
CA TYR A 94 6.38 -19.82 2.50
C TYR A 94 5.49 -20.97 2.02
N ARG A 95 4.18 -20.92 2.29
CA ARG A 95 3.21 -21.95 1.85
C ARG A 95 3.18 -22.11 0.34
N VAL A 96 3.28 -21.01 -0.39
CA VAL A 96 3.33 -21.04 -1.86
C VAL A 96 4.63 -21.64 -2.38
N MET A 97 5.76 -21.27 -1.76
CA MET A 97 7.09 -21.72 -2.19
C MET A 97 7.42 -23.16 -1.75
N ARG A 98 6.88 -23.61 -0.62
CA ARG A 98 7.10 -24.93 -0.05
C ARG A 98 5.78 -25.59 0.38
N PRO A 99 4.97 -26.01 -0.58
CA PRO A 99 3.69 -26.66 -0.29
C PRO A 99 3.91 -27.97 0.47
N GLY A 100 3.12 -28.18 1.52
CA GLY A 100 3.15 -29.38 2.34
C GLY A 100 4.10 -29.36 3.54
N GLU A 101 4.93 -28.31 3.68
CA GLU A 101 5.73 -28.10 4.90
C GLU A 101 4.99 -27.18 5.88
N PRO A 102 4.93 -27.50 7.19
CA PRO A 102 4.34 -26.61 8.17
C PRO A 102 5.21 -25.34 8.31
N PRO A 103 4.66 -24.13 8.06
CA PRO A 103 5.44 -22.92 8.13
C PRO A 103 5.65 -22.48 9.59
N THR A 104 6.86 -22.01 9.90
CA THR A 104 7.15 -21.19 11.09
C THR A 104 7.62 -19.80 10.64
N VAL A 105 7.46 -18.78 11.47
CA VAL A 105 7.85 -17.42 11.14
C VAL A 105 9.36 -17.33 10.85
N GLU A 106 10.16 -18.05 11.64
CA GLU A 106 11.61 -18.10 11.48
C GLU A 106 12.03 -18.72 10.14
N ALA A 107 11.42 -19.88 9.79
CA ALA A 107 11.72 -20.55 8.53
C ALA A 107 11.22 -19.71 7.33
N ALA A 108 10.08 -19.06 7.45
CA ALA A 108 9.52 -18.21 6.43
C ALA A 108 10.38 -16.95 6.20
N SER A 109 10.84 -16.31 7.27
CA SER A 109 11.75 -15.16 7.19
C SER A 109 13.08 -15.57 6.55
N ALA A 110 13.69 -16.66 7.01
CA ALA A 110 14.94 -17.16 6.45
C ALA A 110 14.81 -17.50 4.96
N LEU A 111 13.71 -18.12 4.54
CA LEU A 111 13.44 -18.39 3.13
C LEU A 111 13.32 -17.08 2.33
N PHE A 112 12.55 -16.12 2.83
CA PHE A 112 12.34 -14.85 2.15
C PHE A 112 13.65 -14.07 1.98
N ASP A 113 14.46 -14.01 3.04
CA ASP A 113 15.75 -13.32 3.01
C ASP A 113 16.71 -13.96 1.98
N THR A 114 16.68 -15.30 1.85
CA THR A 114 17.52 -16.00 0.85
C THR A 114 17.05 -15.85 -0.59
N LEU A 115 15.81 -15.45 -0.82
CA LEU A 115 15.29 -15.33 -2.19
C LEU A 115 15.95 -14.19 -2.98
N PHE A 116 16.21 -13.03 -2.32
CA PHE A 116 16.64 -11.82 -3.01
C PHE A 116 17.69 -10.99 -2.30
N PHE A 117 17.91 -11.23 -0.99
CA PHE A 117 18.73 -10.36 -0.12
C PHE A 117 20.04 -11.00 0.33
N ASP A 118 20.20 -12.30 0.14
CA ASP A 118 21.39 -13.05 0.51
C ASP A 118 22.38 -13.13 -0.66
N SER A 119 23.55 -12.55 -0.51
CA SER A 119 24.61 -12.51 -1.53
C SER A 119 25.21 -13.88 -1.90
N GLU A 120 25.03 -14.90 -1.05
CA GLU A 120 25.47 -16.26 -1.36
C GLU A 120 24.48 -17.00 -2.27
N ARG A 121 23.22 -16.57 -2.28
CA ARG A 121 22.14 -17.28 -2.98
C ARG A 121 21.52 -16.49 -4.12
N TYR A 122 21.65 -15.18 -4.11
CA TYR A 122 21.12 -14.30 -5.14
C TYR A 122 22.21 -13.38 -5.70
N ASP A 123 22.28 -13.30 -7.00
CA ASP A 123 23.23 -12.45 -7.71
C ASP A 123 22.59 -11.82 -8.94
N LEU A 124 22.28 -10.52 -8.84
CA LEU A 124 21.76 -9.72 -9.94
C LEU A 124 22.81 -9.51 -11.06
N SER A 125 24.07 -9.77 -10.80
CA SER A 125 25.26 -9.38 -11.57
C SER A 125 25.50 -7.86 -11.61
N ALA A 126 26.73 -7.43 -11.88
CA ALA A 126 27.04 -6.00 -12.03
C ALA A 126 26.27 -5.38 -13.21
N VAL A 127 26.15 -6.09 -14.32
CA VAL A 127 25.39 -5.65 -15.50
C VAL A 127 23.90 -5.52 -15.19
N GLY A 128 23.34 -6.48 -14.44
CA GLY A 128 21.95 -6.43 -13.98
C GLY A 128 21.70 -5.22 -13.11
N ARG A 129 22.61 -4.93 -12.15
CA ARG A 129 22.52 -3.75 -11.27
C ARG A 129 22.56 -2.45 -12.05
N VAL A 130 23.50 -2.28 -12.96
CA VAL A 130 23.59 -1.08 -13.80
C VAL A 130 22.33 -0.89 -14.63
N LYS A 131 21.81 -1.96 -15.26
CA LYS A 131 20.55 -1.86 -16.04
C LYS A 131 19.34 -1.51 -15.18
N MET A 132 19.25 -2.06 -13.97
CA MET A 132 18.18 -1.75 -13.02
C MET A 132 18.27 -0.29 -12.57
N ASN A 133 19.46 0.17 -12.19
CA ASN A 133 19.69 1.56 -11.81
C ASN A 133 19.27 2.53 -12.92
N MET A 134 19.67 2.25 -14.16
CA MET A 134 19.31 3.10 -15.31
C MET A 134 17.80 3.09 -15.59
N ARG A 135 17.15 1.93 -15.52
CA ARG A 135 15.73 1.82 -15.85
C ARG A 135 14.82 2.40 -14.78
N LEU A 136 15.20 2.27 -13.51
CA LEU A 136 14.39 2.68 -12.35
C LEU A 136 14.87 3.96 -11.69
N ALA A 137 15.86 4.66 -12.29
CA ALA A 137 16.48 5.87 -11.75
C ALA A 137 16.96 5.69 -10.29
N LEU A 138 17.64 4.56 -10.02
CA LEU A 138 18.19 4.22 -8.71
C LEU A 138 19.63 4.66 -8.59
N ASP A 139 20.07 4.90 -7.35
CA ASP A 139 21.42 5.35 -6.98
C ASP A 139 22.25 4.26 -6.30
N ALA A 140 21.86 2.97 -6.43
CA ALA A 140 22.59 1.87 -5.84
C ALA A 140 24.00 1.75 -6.45
N GLU A 141 24.99 1.41 -5.61
CA GLU A 141 26.33 1.12 -6.10
C GLU A 141 26.32 -0.07 -7.06
N ASP A 142 27.17 -0.04 -8.09
CA ASP A 142 27.28 -1.13 -9.08
C ASP A 142 27.76 -2.45 -8.45
N THR A 143 28.36 -2.36 -7.28
CA THR A 143 28.79 -3.51 -6.45
C THR A 143 27.64 -4.16 -5.67
N GLN A 144 26.50 -3.49 -5.55
CA GLN A 144 25.32 -4.02 -4.86
C GLN A 144 24.62 -5.09 -5.73
N ARG A 145 24.90 -6.34 -5.46
CA ARG A 145 24.45 -7.48 -6.29
C ARG A 145 23.20 -8.18 -5.76
N THR A 146 22.76 -7.87 -4.56
CA THR A 146 21.46 -8.28 -4.01
C THR A 146 20.41 -7.19 -4.21
N LEU A 147 19.15 -7.53 -4.12
CA LEU A 147 18.07 -6.53 -4.10
C LEU A 147 18.09 -5.76 -2.79
N ARG A 148 17.53 -4.55 -2.83
CA ARG A 148 17.15 -3.70 -1.69
C ARG A 148 15.64 -3.53 -1.71
N SER A 149 15.04 -3.13 -0.59
CA SER A 149 13.62 -2.79 -0.51
C SER A 149 13.23 -1.68 -1.49
N GLU A 150 14.11 -0.69 -1.68
CA GLU A 150 13.91 0.42 -2.62
C GLU A 150 13.81 -0.07 -4.07
N ASP A 151 14.55 -1.10 -4.44
CA ASP A 151 14.51 -1.69 -5.79
C ASP A 151 13.13 -2.28 -6.09
N ILE A 152 12.52 -2.95 -5.09
CA ILE A 152 11.18 -3.55 -5.20
C ILE A 152 10.12 -2.44 -5.34
N VAL A 153 10.19 -1.42 -4.48
CA VAL A 153 9.25 -0.28 -4.53
C VAL A 153 9.36 0.45 -5.87
N ALA A 154 10.58 0.68 -6.37
CA ALA A 154 10.82 1.33 -7.65
C ALA A 154 10.29 0.48 -8.83
N CYS A 155 10.42 -0.85 -8.77
CA CYS A 155 9.81 -1.73 -9.77
C CYS A 155 8.29 -1.61 -9.79
N ILE A 156 7.64 -1.63 -8.63
CA ILE A 156 6.18 -1.48 -8.53
C ILE A 156 5.76 -0.11 -9.07
N LYS A 157 6.47 0.96 -8.68
CA LYS A 157 6.22 2.31 -9.17
C LYS A 157 6.32 2.38 -10.69
N ALA A 158 7.39 1.85 -11.28
CA ALA A 158 7.58 1.84 -12.73
C ALA A 158 6.48 1.07 -13.46
N LEU A 159 5.99 -0.04 -12.89
CA LEU A 159 4.88 -0.81 -13.48
C LEU A 159 3.56 -0.02 -13.45
N VAL A 160 3.29 0.73 -12.37
CA VAL A 160 2.12 1.60 -12.28
C VAL A 160 2.22 2.75 -13.28
N GLU A 161 3.38 3.42 -13.36
CA GLU A 161 3.63 4.51 -14.32
C GLU A 161 3.49 4.05 -15.78
N LEU A 162 4.00 2.86 -16.11
CA LEU A 162 3.83 2.25 -17.45
C LEU A 162 2.36 2.00 -17.78
N ARG A 163 1.59 1.53 -16.83
CA ARG A 163 0.15 1.32 -16.99
C ARG A 163 -0.58 2.65 -17.26
N ASP A 164 -0.15 3.72 -16.61
CA ASP A 164 -0.71 5.06 -16.74
C ASP A 164 -0.20 5.79 -17.99
N GLY A 165 0.59 5.12 -18.83
CA GLY A 165 1.13 5.66 -20.07
C GLY A 165 2.27 6.66 -19.89
N GLN A 166 2.94 6.65 -18.74
CA GLN A 166 4.07 7.53 -18.42
C GLN A 166 5.45 6.84 -18.55
N GLY A 167 5.54 5.77 -19.30
CA GLY A 167 6.76 4.97 -19.45
C GLY A 167 7.44 5.06 -20.81
#